data_0b1d94cc81125cbe8fcd843b9b73f5c6
#
_entry.id   0b1d94cc81125cbe8fcd843b9b73f5c6
#
_cell.length_a   1.000
_cell.length_b   1.000
_cell.length_c   1.000
_cell.angle_alpha   90.00
_cell.angle_beta   90.00
_cell.angle_gamma   90.00
#
_symmetry.space_group_name_H-M   'P 1'
#
loop_
_entity.id
_entity.type
_entity.pdbx_description
1 polymer ?
#
loop_
_entity_poly.entity_id
_entity_poly.type
_entity_poly.pdbx_seq_one_letter_code
_entity_poly.pdbx_strand_id
1 'polypeptide(L)'
;MGSGSSALHQEVLARQSSAEGCLDLFFLRYTAEECIDGLRPRLDEIVAAYERYGELLWQYRKDRNEFVFDFTSLDEYCQLMQIIGLCFFLHRRDLLPTIGDLQDGKSAIGLVGEGNGGADWIFEELMSFGVGPENRYESSRICCSKPYEYLADALSSASNEDAIKDLDLFLKHWYKDLAGTGWHDSHKPDDNGNVGGYYGYWSFEAGAAVILLGIEDDTSLHKYLYYPKDLVAWARKHASLSTNDLSAPDKLRLRCEGGEPCPKGGALGNAGQGR
;
A
#
# COMPACT_ATOMS: atom_id res chain seq x y z
N MET A 1 -20.28 -28.37 -20.56
CA MET A 1 -20.18 -27.42 -19.43
C MET A 1 -18.86 -26.58 -19.44
N GLY A 2 -18.09 -26.54 -20.54
CA GLY A 2 -16.76 -25.88 -20.56
C GLY A 2 -16.70 -24.46 -21.11
N SER A 3 -17.68 -23.98 -21.86
CA SER A 3 -17.57 -22.67 -22.55
C SER A 3 -17.83 -21.46 -21.64
N GLY A 4 -18.73 -21.57 -20.66
CA GLY A 4 -19.06 -20.45 -19.76
C GLY A 4 -17.95 -20.13 -18.76
N SER A 5 -17.22 -21.13 -18.26
CA SER A 5 -16.08 -20.95 -17.34
C SER A 5 -14.90 -20.27 -18.03
N SER A 6 -14.66 -20.57 -19.31
CA SER A 6 -13.59 -19.93 -20.09
C SER A 6 -13.90 -18.46 -20.39
N ALA A 7 -15.15 -18.12 -20.71
CA ALA A 7 -15.56 -16.73 -20.96
C ALA A 7 -15.44 -15.87 -19.70
N LEU A 8 -15.91 -16.36 -18.55
CA LEU A 8 -15.80 -15.64 -17.28
C LEU A 8 -14.32 -15.44 -16.86
N HIS A 9 -13.46 -16.45 -17.07
CA HIS A 9 -12.04 -16.30 -16.81
C HIS A 9 -11.40 -15.20 -17.66
N GLN A 10 -11.71 -15.15 -18.97
CA GLN A 10 -11.20 -14.08 -19.85
C GLN A 10 -11.69 -12.70 -19.40
N GLU A 11 -12.92 -12.61 -18.91
CA GLU A 11 -13.45 -11.35 -18.39
C GLU A 11 -12.75 -10.92 -17.10
N VAL A 12 -12.42 -11.83 -16.19
CA VAL A 12 -11.61 -11.58 -14.99
C VAL A 12 -10.25 -10.98 -15.37
N LEU A 13 -9.53 -11.63 -16.30
CA LEU A 13 -8.23 -11.13 -16.77
C LEU A 13 -8.32 -9.74 -17.42
N ALA A 14 -9.37 -9.51 -18.23
CA ALA A 14 -9.58 -8.20 -18.85
C ALA A 14 -9.89 -7.10 -17.81
N ARG A 15 -10.60 -7.42 -16.73
CA ARG A 15 -10.86 -6.47 -15.63
C ARG A 15 -9.63 -6.19 -14.81
N GLN A 16 -8.82 -7.21 -14.52
CA GLN A 16 -7.52 -7.04 -13.86
C GLN A 16 -6.65 -6.08 -14.66
N SER A 17 -6.42 -6.37 -15.94
CA SER A 17 -5.61 -5.49 -16.82
C SER A 17 -6.18 -4.07 -16.93
N SER A 18 -7.51 -3.92 -16.87
CA SER A 18 -8.14 -2.60 -16.86
C SER A 18 -7.85 -1.84 -15.56
N ALA A 19 -7.85 -2.50 -14.41
CA ALA A 19 -7.55 -1.87 -13.12
C ALA A 19 -6.08 -1.46 -13.04
N GLU A 20 -5.18 -2.35 -13.44
CA GLU A 20 -3.74 -2.07 -13.56
C GLU A 20 -3.48 -0.89 -14.50
N GLY A 21 -4.12 -0.87 -15.67
CA GLY A 21 -4.01 0.22 -16.63
C GLY A 21 -4.50 1.58 -16.11
N CYS A 22 -5.47 1.62 -15.20
CA CYS A 22 -5.87 2.86 -14.52
C CYS A 22 -4.75 3.38 -13.61
N LEU A 23 -4.07 2.49 -12.89
CA LEU A 23 -2.95 2.85 -12.03
C LEU A 23 -1.73 3.31 -12.86
N ASP A 24 -1.39 2.58 -13.91
CA ASP A 24 -0.30 2.94 -14.83
C ASP A 24 -0.53 4.30 -15.48
N LEU A 25 -1.77 4.59 -15.86
CA LEU A 25 -2.15 5.88 -16.42
C LEU A 25 -2.01 7.00 -15.39
N PHE A 26 -2.29 6.74 -14.12
CA PHE A 26 -2.03 7.72 -13.06
C PHE A 26 -0.53 8.02 -12.96
N PHE A 27 0.32 6.99 -12.95
CA PHE A 27 1.77 7.17 -12.89
C PHE A 27 2.30 7.94 -14.10
N LEU A 28 1.81 7.60 -15.30
CA LEU A 28 2.19 8.31 -16.54
C LEU A 28 1.82 9.79 -16.47
N ARG A 29 0.63 10.12 -15.99
CA ARG A 29 0.16 11.50 -15.84
C ARG A 29 0.98 12.27 -14.81
N TYR A 30 1.30 11.63 -13.68
CA TYR A 30 2.18 12.23 -12.67
C TYR A 30 3.60 12.43 -13.23
N THR A 31 4.14 11.45 -13.95
CA THR A 31 5.44 11.55 -14.63
C THR A 31 5.47 12.67 -15.71
N ALA A 32 4.33 12.91 -16.35
CA ALA A 32 4.14 13.99 -17.32
C ALA A 32 3.82 15.36 -16.66
N GLU A 33 4.01 15.48 -15.34
CA GLU A 33 3.81 16.73 -14.58
C GLU A 33 2.36 17.27 -14.63
N GLU A 34 1.36 16.37 -14.78
CA GLU A 34 -0.03 16.80 -14.65
C GLU A 34 -0.28 17.38 -13.25
N CYS A 35 -1.10 18.44 -13.17
CA CYS A 35 -1.43 19.07 -11.91
C CYS A 35 -2.03 18.08 -10.91
N ILE A 36 -1.50 18.02 -9.69
CA ILE A 36 -1.89 17.04 -8.67
C ILE A 36 -3.38 17.18 -8.29
N ASP A 37 -3.93 18.40 -8.32
CA ASP A 37 -5.37 18.62 -8.10
C ASP A 37 -6.22 17.88 -9.15
N GLY A 38 -5.74 17.77 -10.40
CA GLY A 38 -6.37 16.99 -11.46
C GLY A 38 -6.22 15.49 -11.29
N LEU A 39 -5.16 15.04 -10.61
CA LEU A 39 -4.91 13.63 -10.33
C LEU A 39 -5.75 13.11 -9.16
N ARG A 40 -6.11 13.96 -8.21
CA ARG A 40 -6.85 13.55 -7.01
C ARG A 40 -8.13 12.75 -7.31
N PRO A 41 -9.04 13.17 -8.22
CA PRO A 41 -10.24 12.39 -8.55
C PRO A 41 -9.95 11.09 -9.30
N ARG A 42 -8.75 10.92 -9.88
CA ARG A 42 -8.38 9.68 -10.57
C ARG A 42 -8.22 8.49 -9.61
N LEU A 43 -7.95 8.77 -8.34
CA LEU A 43 -7.86 7.71 -7.34
C LEU A 43 -9.20 7.00 -7.12
N ASP A 44 -10.34 7.73 -7.25
CA ASP A 44 -11.67 7.10 -7.25
C ASP A 44 -11.84 6.11 -8.40
N GLU A 45 -11.34 6.48 -9.59
CA GLU A 45 -11.40 5.64 -10.79
C GLU A 45 -10.59 4.35 -10.61
N ILE A 46 -9.39 4.48 -10.00
CA ILE A 46 -8.50 3.34 -9.70
C ILE A 46 -9.18 2.39 -8.71
N VAL A 47 -9.61 2.89 -7.55
CA VAL A 47 -10.24 2.06 -6.52
C VAL A 47 -11.50 1.39 -7.07
N ALA A 48 -12.37 2.13 -7.75
CA ALA A 48 -13.56 1.56 -8.39
C ALA A 48 -13.24 0.52 -9.48
N ALA A 49 -12.10 0.62 -10.16
CA ALA A 49 -11.67 -0.40 -11.12
C ALA A 49 -11.27 -1.70 -10.41
N TYR A 50 -10.53 -1.61 -9.31
CA TYR A 50 -10.19 -2.78 -8.49
C TYR A 50 -11.41 -3.39 -7.79
N GLU A 51 -12.39 -2.59 -7.33
CA GLU A 51 -13.67 -3.12 -6.82
C GLU A 51 -14.38 -3.97 -7.87
N ARG A 52 -14.53 -3.45 -9.10
CA ARG A 52 -15.16 -4.21 -10.21
C ARG A 52 -14.39 -5.48 -10.55
N TYR A 53 -13.07 -5.44 -10.50
CA TYR A 53 -12.24 -6.63 -10.68
C TYR A 53 -12.46 -7.62 -9.54
N GLY A 54 -12.41 -7.18 -8.29
CA GLY A 54 -12.64 -8.02 -7.12
C GLY A 54 -14.01 -8.71 -7.13
N GLU A 55 -15.08 -7.98 -7.44
CA GLU A 55 -16.42 -8.55 -7.54
C GLU A 55 -16.49 -9.69 -8.58
N LEU A 56 -15.84 -9.52 -9.72
CA LEU A 56 -15.83 -10.54 -10.77
C LEU A 56 -14.93 -11.72 -10.39
N LEU A 57 -13.79 -11.47 -9.76
CA LEU A 57 -12.89 -12.49 -9.21
C LEU A 57 -13.62 -13.38 -8.22
N TRP A 58 -14.35 -12.80 -7.27
CA TRP A 58 -15.15 -13.55 -6.28
C TRP A 58 -16.26 -14.39 -6.90
N GLN A 59 -16.92 -13.88 -7.95
CA GLN A 59 -17.88 -14.67 -8.72
C GLN A 59 -17.24 -15.86 -9.43
N TYR A 60 -16.06 -15.64 -10.01
CA TYR A 60 -15.30 -16.67 -10.72
C TYR A 60 -14.78 -17.74 -9.77
N ARG A 61 -14.17 -17.33 -8.65
CA ARG A 61 -13.62 -18.23 -7.60
C ARG A 61 -14.72 -18.85 -6.73
N LYS A 62 -15.90 -18.24 -6.71
CA LYS A 62 -17.01 -18.57 -5.80
C LYS A 62 -16.62 -18.46 -4.32
N ASP A 63 -15.69 -17.56 -4.04
CA ASP A 63 -15.17 -17.28 -2.73
C ASP A 63 -15.03 -15.76 -2.54
N ARG A 64 -15.66 -15.23 -1.49
CA ARG A 64 -15.61 -13.81 -1.13
C ARG A 64 -14.38 -13.47 -0.29
N ASN A 65 -13.66 -14.48 0.18
CA ASN A 65 -12.42 -14.34 0.94
C ASN A 65 -11.19 -14.34 0.03
N GLU A 66 -11.37 -14.55 -1.26
CA GLU A 66 -10.28 -14.42 -2.23
C GLU A 66 -9.81 -12.96 -2.22
N PHE A 67 -8.53 -12.76 -2.01
CA PHE A 67 -7.91 -11.43 -2.03
C PHE A 67 -7.70 -10.95 -3.46
N VAL A 68 -7.76 -9.63 -3.62
CA VAL A 68 -7.58 -8.98 -4.94
C VAL A 68 -6.09 -8.81 -5.27
N PHE A 69 -5.25 -8.64 -4.26
CA PHE A 69 -3.80 -8.51 -4.40
C PHE A 69 -3.11 -9.70 -3.71
N ASP A 70 -2.37 -10.49 -4.50
CA ASP A 70 -1.59 -11.60 -3.97
C ASP A 70 -0.27 -11.10 -3.35
N PHE A 71 -0.11 -11.23 -2.05
CA PHE A 71 1.12 -10.84 -1.34
C PHE A 71 2.33 -11.70 -1.71
N THR A 72 2.16 -12.77 -2.45
CA THR A 72 3.27 -13.56 -3.01
C THR A 72 3.72 -13.03 -4.37
N SER A 73 2.92 -12.20 -5.02
CA SER A 73 3.25 -11.46 -6.24
C SER A 73 3.89 -10.12 -5.89
N LEU A 74 5.14 -9.92 -6.27
CA LEU A 74 5.85 -8.68 -6.00
C LEU A 74 5.18 -7.47 -6.68
N ASP A 75 4.66 -7.66 -7.90
CA ASP A 75 3.95 -6.61 -8.64
C ASP A 75 2.67 -6.18 -7.91
N GLU A 76 1.84 -7.14 -7.53
CA GLU A 76 0.56 -6.84 -6.87
C GLU A 76 0.76 -6.26 -5.47
N TYR A 77 1.78 -6.75 -4.74
CA TYR A 77 2.16 -6.18 -3.46
C TYR A 77 2.59 -4.71 -3.61
N CYS A 78 3.48 -4.40 -4.57
CA CYS A 78 3.90 -3.03 -4.85
C CYS A 78 2.73 -2.14 -5.25
N GLN A 79 1.85 -2.62 -6.14
CA GLN A 79 0.66 -1.87 -6.57
C GLN A 79 -0.22 -1.48 -5.39
N LEU A 80 -0.50 -2.42 -4.49
CA LEU A 80 -1.31 -2.16 -3.30
C LEU A 80 -0.66 -1.10 -2.39
N MET A 81 0.64 -1.25 -2.09
CA MET A 81 1.35 -0.28 -1.25
C MET A 81 1.36 1.13 -1.87
N GLN A 82 1.49 1.22 -3.20
CA GLN A 82 1.43 2.47 -3.94
C GLN A 82 0.03 3.10 -3.90
N ILE A 83 -1.03 2.31 -4.07
CA ILE A 83 -2.42 2.81 -3.95
C ILE A 83 -2.69 3.35 -2.55
N ILE A 84 -2.27 2.64 -1.51
CA ILE A 84 -2.38 3.10 -0.12
C ILE A 84 -1.59 4.40 0.07
N GLY A 85 -0.36 4.47 -0.44
CA GLY A 85 0.46 5.68 -0.40
C GLY A 85 -0.24 6.88 -1.05
N LEU A 86 -0.86 6.69 -2.21
CA LEU A 86 -1.64 7.72 -2.90
C LEU A 86 -2.85 8.18 -2.09
N CYS A 87 -3.50 7.30 -1.33
CA CYS A 87 -4.59 7.69 -0.43
C CYS A 87 -4.13 8.69 0.64
N PHE A 88 -2.91 8.54 1.14
CA PHE A 88 -2.36 9.49 2.11
C PHE A 88 -1.98 10.82 1.47
N PHE A 89 -1.27 10.78 0.33
CA PHE A 89 -0.87 12.00 -0.37
C PHE A 89 -2.04 12.87 -0.81
N LEU A 90 -3.07 12.23 -1.38
CA LEU A 90 -4.20 12.92 -1.98
C LEU A 90 -5.32 13.20 -0.97
N HIS A 91 -5.08 12.97 0.33
CA HIS A 91 -6.08 13.12 1.39
C HIS A 91 -7.38 12.39 1.05
N ARG A 92 -7.27 11.10 0.70
CA ARG A 92 -8.36 10.20 0.34
C ARG A 92 -8.37 8.96 1.25
N ARG A 93 -8.16 9.17 2.54
CA ARG A 93 -8.26 8.09 3.55
C ARG A 93 -9.65 7.45 3.60
N ASP A 94 -10.65 8.16 3.10
CA ASP A 94 -12.01 7.66 2.90
C ASP A 94 -12.09 6.42 1.99
N LEU A 95 -11.11 6.19 1.14
CA LEU A 95 -11.02 5.02 0.26
C LEU A 95 -10.37 3.78 0.92
N LEU A 96 -9.65 3.97 2.03
CA LEU A 96 -8.95 2.88 2.69
C LEU A 96 -9.86 1.74 3.19
N PRO A 97 -11.07 1.98 3.72
CA PRO A 97 -11.99 0.89 4.06
C PRO A 97 -12.30 -0.02 2.87
N THR A 98 -12.52 0.57 1.68
CA THR A 98 -12.75 -0.20 0.45
C THR A 98 -11.53 -1.03 0.07
N ILE A 99 -10.32 -0.46 0.18
CA ILE A 99 -9.06 -1.18 -0.08
C ILE A 99 -8.89 -2.33 0.93
N GLY A 100 -9.23 -2.13 2.20
CA GLY A 100 -9.26 -3.18 3.20
C GLY A 100 -10.20 -4.32 2.80
N ASP A 101 -11.42 -4.00 2.39
CA ASP A 101 -12.40 -4.99 1.93
C ASP A 101 -11.92 -5.82 0.73
N LEU A 102 -11.12 -5.24 -0.16
CA LEU A 102 -10.53 -5.94 -1.30
C LEU A 102 -9.49 -6.97 -0.87
N GLN A 103 -8.82 -6.73 0.25
CA GLN A 103 -7.72 -7.56 0.71
C GLN A 103 -8.12 -8.53 1.82
N ASP A 104 -9.01 -8.10 2.71
CA ASP A 104 -9.42 -8.90 3.87
C ASP A 104 -10.52 -9.92 3.55
N GLY A 105 -11.17 -9.77 2.39
CA GLY A 105 -12.37 -10.51 2.04
C GLY A 105 -13.62 -9.95 2.74
N LYS A 106 -14.78 -10.12 2.09
CA LYS A 106 -16.08 -9.74 2.69
C LYS A 106 -16.69 -10.91 3.46
N SER A 107 -15.87 -11.76 4.05
CA SER A 107 -16.37 -12.83 4.90
C SER A 107 -16.88 -12.27 6.21
N ALA A 108 -18.11 -12.57 6.42
CA ALA A 108 -18.81 -12.56 7.70
C ALA A 108 -18.04 -11.96 8.89
N ILE A 109 -18.33 -10.70 9.19
CA ILE A 109 -18.38 -10.21 10.58
C ILE A 109 -17.58 -11.08 11.55
N GLY A 110 -16.31 -10.73 11.76
CA GLY A 110 -15.63 -11.05 13.01
C GLY A 110 -14.87 -12.38 13.10
N LEU A 111 -14.55 -13.04 12.01
CA LEU A 111 -13.64 -14.19 12.06
C LEU A 111 -12.22 -13.74 11.70
N VAL A 112 -11.40 -13.55 12.72
CA VAL A 112 -9.96 -13.34 12.58
C VAL A 112 -9.35 -14.52 11.79
N GLY A 113 -8.70 -14.23 10.66
CA GLY A 113 -7.93 -15.22 9.91
C GLY A 113 -8.57 -15.73 8.62
N GLU A 114 -9.67 -15.14 8.15
CA GLU A 114 -10.17 -15.38 6.81
C GLU A 114 -9.72 -14.25 5.86
N GLY A 115 -9.25 -14.60 4.68
CA GLY A 115 -8.60 -13.66 3.75
C GLY A 115 -7.12 -13.40 4.13
N ASN A 116 -6.58 -12.26 3.70
CA ASN A 116 -5.21 -11.82 4.00
C ASN A 116 -5.09 -10.90 5.24
N GLY A 117 -6.16 -10.73 6.00
CA GLY A 117 -6.12 -9.96 7.25
C GLY A 117 -5.06 -10.51 8.19
N GLY A 118 -4.11 -9.65 8.64
CA GLY A 118 -2.97 -10.05 9.46
C GLY A 118 -1.84 -10.78 8.73
N ALA A 119 -1.90 -10.91 7.41
CA ALA A 119 -0.87 -11.61 6.65
C ALA A 119 0.42 -10.81 6.49
N ASP A 120 0.33 -9.47 6.46
CA ASP A 120 1.49 -8.59 6.27
C ASP A 120 1.49 -7.41 7.24
N TRP A 121 2.63 -7.20 7.90
CA TRP A 121 2.77 -6.15 8.91
C TRP A 121 2.70 -4.74 8.31
N ILE A 122 3.31 -4.51 7.14
CA ILE A 122 3.37 -3.17 6.51
C ILE A 122 1.96 -2.78 6.06
N PHE A 123 1.25 -3.70 5.43
CA PHE A 123 -0.15 -3.48 5.05
C PHE A 123 -1.00 -3.10 6.25
N GLU A 124 -0.93 -3.87 7.34
CA GLU A 124 -1.70 -3.61 8.55
C GLU A 124 -1.31 -2.27 9.19
N GLU A 125 -0.01 -1.96 9.24
CA GLU A 125 0.48 -0.72 9.83
C GLU A 125 0.04 0.49 9.00
N LEU A 126 0.21 0.48 7.68
CA LEU A 126 -0.25 1.55 6.81
C LEU A 126 -1.77 1.74 6.90
N MET A 127 -2.53 0.66 6.80
CA MET A 127 -3.99 0.73 6.91
C MET A 127 -4.42 1.29 8.27
N SER A 128 -3.74 0.93 9.35
CA SER A 128 -4.07 1.41 10.69
C SER A 128 -3.96 2.94 10.85
N PHE A 129 -3.09 3.58 10.08
CA PHE A 129 -3.02 5.07 10.01
C PHE A 129 -4.28 5.70 9.38
N GLY A 130 -4.98 4.94 8.55
CA GLY A 130 -6.18 5.42 7.87
C GLY A 130 -7.49 5.06 8.56
N VAL A 131 -7.63 3.82 9.04
CA VAL A 131 -8.90 3.31 9.58
C VAL A 131 -8.88 3.12 11.11
N GLY A 132 -7.76 3.39 11.75
CA GLY A 132 -7.54 3.17 13.18
C GLY A 132 -7.01 1.76 13.48
N PRO A 133 -6.11 1.65 14.48
CA PRO A 133 -5.46 0.38 14.82
C PRO A 133 -6.43 -0.67 15.34
N GLU A 134 -7.54 -0.26 15.97
CA GLU A 134 -8.59 -1.14 16.47
C GLU A 134 -9.38 -1.86 15.35
N ASN A 135 -9.28 -1.36 14.13
CA ASN A 135 -9.96 -1.90 12.95
C ASN A 135 -9.03 -2.75 12.09
N ARG A 136 -7.84 -3.09 12.60
CA ARG A 136 -6.84 -3.86 11.85
C ARG A 136 -6.32 -5.06 12.63
N TYR A 137 -5.73 -5.99 11.90
CA TYR A 137 -5.22 -7.24 12.44
C TYR A 137 -3.78 -7.08 12.93
N GLU A 138 -3.40 -7.91 13.91
CA GLU A 138 -2.02 -8.02 14.33
C GLU A 138 -1.25 -8.90 13.35
N SER A 139 -0.06 -8.44 12.95
CA SER A 139 0.88 -9.21 12.13
C SER A 139 2.31 -8.96 12.58
N SER A 140 3.17 -9.96 12.41
CA SER A 140 4.62 -9.84 12.62
C SER A 140 5.40 -10.19 11.37
N ARG A 141 4.72 -10.58 10.28
CA ARG A 141 5.32 -11.02 9.02
C ARG A 141 5.37 -9.87 8.03
N ILE A 142 6.47 -9.79 7.29
CA ILE A 142 6.62 -8.98 6.08
C ILE A 142 6.71 -9.93 4.90
N CYS A 143 5.72 -9.89 4.00
CA CYS A 143 5.63 -10.81 2.87
C CYS A 143 6.73 -10.55 1.83
N CYS A 144 7.00 -9.29 1.52
CA CYS A 144 8.08 -8.85 0.64
C CYS A 144 9.19 -8.20 1.46
N SER A 145 10.14 -9.00 1.99
CA SER A 145 11.14 -8.50 2.92
C SER A 145 12.04 -7.40 2.31
N LYS A 146 12.45 -7.55 1.06
CA LYS A 146 13.30 -6.55 0.40
C LYS A 146 12.56 -5.85 -0.74
N PRO A 147 12.61 -4.49 -0.78
CA PRO A 147 13.28 -3.57 0.17
C PRO A 147 12.45 -3.21 1.41
N TYR A 148 11.26 -3.77 1.56
CA TYR A 148 10.22 -3.32 2.49
C TYR A 148 10.57 -3.48 3.97
N GLU A 149 11.57 -4.29 4.34
CA GLU A 149 12.09 -4.33 5.71
C GLU A 149 12.56 -2.94 6.19
N TYR A 150 13.25 -2.19 5.33
CA TYR A 150 13.67 -0.82 5.65
C TYR A 150 12.48 0.14 5.83
N LEU A 151 11.41 -0.05 5.06
CA LEU A 151 10.18 0.72 5.27
C LEU A 151 9.52 0.37 6.60
N ALA A 152 9.51 -0.91 6.97
CA ALA A 152 9.01 -1.34 8.27
C ALA A 152 9.85 -0.78 9.42
N ASP A 153 11.18 -0.77 9.28
CA ASP A 153 12.07 -0.15 10.25
C ASP A 153 11.75 1.35 10.42
N ALA A 154 11.59 2.08 9.31
CA ALA A 154 11.20 3.49 9.34
C ALA A 154 9.85 3.71 10.05
N LEU A 155 8.81 2.93 9.70
CA LEU A 155 7.48 3.06 10.29
C LEU A 155 7.45 2.71 11.79
N SER A 156 8.39 1.88 12.27
CA SER A 156 8.52 1.49 13.68
C SER A 156 9.60 2.26 14.45
N SER A 157 10.34 3.15 13.79
CA SER A 157 11.41 3.93 14.42
C SER A 157 10.92 4.79 15.60
N ALA A 158 11.75 4.90 16.63
CA ALA A 158 11.44 5.69 17.82
C ALA A 158 11.58 7.21 17.58
N SER A 159 12.34 7.61 16.55
CA SER A 159 12.58 9.02 16.23
C SER A 159 12.47 9.27 14.72
N ASN A 160 12.16 10.52 14.35
CA ASN A 160 12.16 10.93 12.95
C ASN A 160 13.57 10.91 12.34
N GLU A 161 14.61 11.10 13.15
CA GLU A 161 16.01 11.03 12.69
C GLU A 161 16.39 9.61 12.27
N ASP A 162 15.94 8.59 13.00
CA ASP A 162 16.20 7.19 12.65
C ASP A 162 15.29 6.77 11.49
N ALA A 163 14.01 7.16 11.51
CA ALA A 163 13.09 6.92 10.39
C ALA A 163 13.64 7.45 9.05
N ILE A 164 14.25 8.64 9.02
CA ILE A 164 14.90 9.18 7.81
C ILE A 164 16.07 8.32 7.33
N LYS A 165 16.87 7.77 8.23
CA LYS A 165 17.97 6.87 7.86
C LYS A 165 17.44 5.58 7.22
N ASP A 166 16.39 5.02 7.81
CA ASP A 166 15.76 3.81 7.29
C ASP A 166 15.06 4.06 5.95
N LEU A 167 14.40 5.22 5.78
CA LEU A 167 13.85 5.65 4.48
C LEU A 167 14.95 5.89 3.44
N ASP A 168 16.11 6.40 3.83
CA ASP A 168 17.27 6.53 2.93
C ASP A 168 17.76 5.15 2.47
N LEU A 169 17.81 4.17 3.38
CA LEU A 169 18.15 2.78 3.04
C LEU A 169 17.08 2.16 2.15
N PHE A 170 15.80 2.36 2.46
CA PHE A 170 14.69 1.90 1.62
C PHE A 170 14.82 2.42 0.19
N LEU A 171 14.94 3.73 0.01
CA LEU A 171 15.08 4.34 -1.29
C LEU A 171 16.36 3.90 -2.03
N LYS A 172 17.48 3.78 -1.31
CA LYS A 172 18.74 3.30 -1.89
C LYS A 172 18.63 1.91 -2.50
N HIS A 173 17.81 1.06 -1.91
CA HIS A 173 17.61 -0.33 -2.33
C HIS A 173 16.38 -0.53 -3.23
N TRP A 174 15.40 0.37 -3.16
CA TRP A 174 14.09 0.26 -3.77
C TRP A 174 14.12 -0.23 -5.22
N TYR A 175 14.78 0.50 -6.10
CA TYR A 175 14.81 0.15 -7.52
C TYR A 175 15.49 -1.19 -7.79
N LYS A 176 16.61 -1.44 -7.13
CA LYS A 176 17.40 -2.66 -7.33
C LYS A 176 16.70 -3.91 -6.81
N ASP A 177 16.13 -3.82 -5.63
CA ASP A 177 15.55 -4.98 -4.96
C ASP A 177 14.15 -5.32 -5.53
N LEU A 178 13.54 -4.37 -6.28
CA LEU A 178 12.32 -4.59 -7.04
C LEU A 178 12.55 -5.03 -8.50
N ALA A 179 13.73 -5.53 -8.83
CA ALA A 179 14.07 -6.00 -10.19
C ALA A 179 13.21 -7.17 -10.70
N GLY A 180 12.41 -7.82 -9.81
CA GLY A 180 11.46 -8.86 -10.19
C GLY A 180 10.11 -8.36 -10.69
N THR A 181 9.85 -7.05 -10.65
CA THR A 181 8.59 -6.46 -11.12
C THR A 181 8.56 -6.29 -12.62
N GLY A 182 7.37 -6.38 -13.21
CA GLY A 182 7.17 -6.23 -14.66
C GLY A 182 7.49 -4.83 -15.19
N TRP A 183 7.43 -3.80 -14.34
CA TRP A 183 7.77 -2.42 -14.72
C TRP A 183 9.27 -2.12 -14.64
N HIS A 184 10.07 -2.95 -13.93
CA HIS A 184 11.50 -2.73 -13.79
C HIS A 184 12.20 -2.74 -15.16
N ASP A 185 13.05 -1.76 -15.39
CA ASP A 185 13.78 -1.58 -16.67
C ASP A 185 12.88 -1.38 -17.91
N SER A 186 11.57 -1.14 -17.75
CA SER A 186 10.63 -0.92 -18.87
C SER A 186 11.00 0.26 -19.79
N HIS A 187 11.86 1.17 -19.34
CA HIS A 187 12.42 2.26 -20.15
C HIS A 187 13.52 1.78 -21.14
N LYS A 188 14.04 0.56 -20.96
CA LYS A 188 15.07 -0.01 -21.82
C LYS A 188 14.41 -0.78 -22.97
N PRO A 189 15.02 -0.77 -24.16
CA PRO A 189 14.55 -1.64 -25.23
C PRO A 189 14.78 -3.11 -24.86
N ASP A 190 13.86 -3.97 -25.29
CA ASP A 190 14.03 -5.42 -25.25
C ASP A 190 15.09 -5.92 -26.25
N ASP A 191 15.35 -7.24 -26.28
CA ASP A 191 16.30 -7.84 -27.19
C ASP A 191 15.96 -7.63 -28.68
N ASN A 192 14.72 -7.24 -29.00
CA ASN A 192 14.25 -6.93 -30.34
C ASN A 192 14.25 -5.42 -30.64
N GLY A 193 14.67 -4.60 -29.68
CA GLY A 193 14.70 -3.13 -29.80
C GLY A 193 13.36 -2.45 -29.54
N ASN A 194 12.34 -3.18 -29.03
CA ASN A 194 11.06 -2.57 -28.65
C ASN A 194 11.21 -1.93 -27.28
N VAL A 195 10.73 -0.70 -27.13
CA VAL A 195 10.65 -0.01 -25.85
C VAL A 195 9.33 -0.38 -25.18
N GLY A 196 9.39 -0.86 -23.96
CA GLY A 196 8.20 -1.17 -23.14
C GLY A 196 7.41 0.08 -22.76
N GLY A 197 6.26 -0.12 -22.16
CA GLY A 197 5.42 0.96 -21.62
C GLY A 197 6.06 1.56 -20.36
N TYR A 198 6.86 2.62 -20.52
CA TYR A 198 7.39 3.36 -19.38
C TYR A 198 6.41 4.42 -18.93
N TYR A 199 6.00 4.35 -17.65
CA TYR A 199 5.07 5.30 -17.04
C TYR A 199 5.64 6.02 -15.82
N GLY A 200 6.93 5.84 -15.54
CA GLY A 200 7.64 6.43 -14.41
C GLY A 200 7.94 5.40 -13.32
N TYR A 201 8.95 5.69 -12.52
CA TYR A 201 9.32 4.91 -11.35
C TYR A 201 9.15 5.79 -10.11
N TRP A 202 8.19 5.45 -9.25
CA TRP A 202 7.84 6.28 -8.10
C TRP A 202 7.68 5.43 -6.85
N SER A 203 8.44 5.76 -5.82
CA SER A 203 8.31 5.16 -4.49
C SER A 203 7.33 6.00 -3.67
N PHE A 204 6.03 5.79 -3.92
CA PHE A 204 4.99 6.51 -3.19
C PHE A 204 4.94 6.09 -1.72
N GLU A 205 5.33 4.87 -1.40
CA GLU A 205 5.41 4.33 -0.05
C GLU A 205 6.36 5.14 0.84
N ALA A 206 7.55 5.49 0.30
CA ALA A 206 8.54 6.26 1.06
C ALA A 206 8.03 7.65 1.42
N GLY A 207 7.43 8.32 0.43
CA GLY A 207 6.87 9.64 0.68
C GLY A 207 5.63 9.61 1.58
N ALA A 208 4.80 8.57 1.47
CA ALA A 208 3.66 8.37 2.38
C ALA A 208 4.16 8.18 3.82
N ALA A 209 5.22 7.40 4.04
CA ALA A 209 5.83 7.25 5.36
C ALA A 209 6.31 8.59 5.93
N VAL A 210 6.91 9.46 5.11
CA VAL A 210 7.30 10.82 5.53
C VAL A 210 6.12 11.63 6.05
N ILE A 211 4.97 11.58 5.34
CA ILE A 211 3.74 12.27 5.77
C ILE A 211 3.16 11.64 7.04
N LEU A 212 3.10 10.32 7.12
CA LEU A 212 2.52 9.60 8.25
C LEU A 212 3.31 9.75 9.54
N LEU A 213 4.63 9.83 9.43
CA LEU A 213 5.54 10.02 10.55
C LEU A 213 5.68 11.49 10.97
N GLY A 214 5.10 12.43 10.20
CA GLY A 214 5.21 13.85 10.49
C GLY A 214 6.64 14.38 10.36
N ILE A 215 7.43 13.80 9.44
CA ILE A 215 8.80 14.25 9.17
C ILE A 215 8.71 15.58 8.45
N GLU A 216 9.23 16.65 9.03
CA GLU A 216 9.16 18.00 8.46
C GLU A 216 10.24 18.24 7.40
N ASP A 217 11.46 17.78 7.62
CA ASP A 217 12.59 17.91 6.70
C ASP A 217 12.92 16.55 6.06
N ASP A 218 12.57 16.41 4.79
CA ASP A 218 12.84 15.25 3.94
C ASP A 218 13.86 15.55 2.83
N THR A 219 14.55 16.68 2.91
CA THR A 219 15.47 17.14 1.84
C THR A 219 16.59 16.16 1.53
N SER A 220 17.04 15.38 2.52
CA SER A 220 18.05 14.33 2.34
C SER A 220 17.60 13.21 1.39
N LEU A 221 16.27 13.01 1.21
CA LEU A 221 15.69 12.00 0.33
C LEU A 221 15.54 12.51 -1.12
N HIS A 222 15.60 13.82 -1.36
CA HIS A 222 15.42 14.43 -2.70
C HIS A 222 16.51 14.05 -3.72
N LYS A 223 17.59 13.44 -3.28
CA LYS A 223 18.63 12.89 -4.16
C LYS A 223 18.17 11.67 -4.98
N TYR A 224 17.08 11.02 -4.57
CA TYR A 224 16.50 9.88 -5.29
C TYR A 224 15.49 10.35 -6.32
N LEU A 225 15.72 10.01 -7.59
CA LEU A 225 14.87 10.45 -8.72
C LEU A 225 13.44 9.93 -8.63
N TYR A 226 13.23 8.79 -7.99
CA TYR A 226 11.94 8.16 -7.79
C TYR A 226 11.26 8.53 -6.47
N TYR A 227 11.84 9.43 -5.69
CA TYR A 227 11.18 9.97 -4.51
C TYR A 227 10.16 11.06 -4.91
N PRO A 228 8.87 10.93 -4.55
CA PRO A 228 7.80 11.79 -5.03
C PRO A 228 7.73 13.12 -4.23
N LYS A 229 8.80 13.91 -4.23
CA LYS A 229 8.93 15.14 -3.43
C LYS A 229 7.80 16.15 -3.66
N ASP A 230 7.29 16.21 -4.90
CA ASP A 230 6.25 17.18 -5.25
C ASP A 230 4.89 16.77 -4.67
N LEU A 231 4.58 15.46 -4.61
CA LEU A 231 3.41 14.95 -3.90
C LEU A 231 3.51 15.17 -2.39
N VAL A 232 4.69 14.96 -1.80
CA VAL A 232 4.93 15.25 -0.36
C VAL A 232 4.69 16.73 -0.08
N ALA A 233 5.24 17.63 -0.89
CA ALA A 233 5.04 19.07 -0.75
C ALA A 233 3.57 19.46 -0.92
N TRP A 234 2.88 18.87 -1.90
CA TRP A 234 1.45 19.11 -2.13
C TRP A 234 0.60 18.63 -0.96
N ALA A 235 0.85 17.42 -0.46
CA ALA A 235 0.12 16.85 0.68
C ALA A 235 0.25 17.72 1.94
N ARG A 236 1.44 18.21 2.25
CA ARG A 236 1.68 19.14 3.37
C ARG A 236 0.91 20.45 3.19
N LYS A 237 0.95 21.03 1.99
CA LYS A 237 0.24 22.27 1.66
C LYS A 237 -1.28 22.14 1.76
N HIS A 238 -1.82 20.97 1.48
CA HIS A 238 -3.25 20.72 1.42
C HIS A 238 -3.76 19.88 2.61
N ALA A 239 -3.08 19.89 3.75
CA ALA A 239 -3.45 19.14 4.94
C ALA A 239 -4.90 19.38 5.42
N SER A 240 -5.48 20.55 5.11
CA SER A 240 -6.88 20.88 5.41
C SER A 240 -7.92 20.09 4.60
N LEU A 241 -7.49 19.39 3.53
CA LEU A 241 -8.36 18.48 2.75
C LEU A 241 -8.59 17.15 3.46
N SER A 242 -7.86 16.85 4.51
CA SER A 242 -8.08 15.64 5.31
C SER A 242 -9.43 15.75 5.99
N THR A 243 -10.47 15.15 5.39
CA THR A 243 -11.87 15.25 5.86
C THR A 243 -12.14 14.38 7.10
N ASN A 244 -11.19 13.51 7.45
CA ASN A 244 -11.25 12.72 8.67
C ASN A 244 -10.01 13.03 9.50
N ASP A 245 -10.14 13.99 10.42
CA ASP A 245 -9.28 14.12 11.59
C ASP A 245 -9.47 12.88 12.50
N LEU A 246 -9.10 11.72 11.98
CA LEU A 246 -8.64 10.67 12.86
C LEU A 246 -7.29 11.19 13.35
N SER A 247 -7.30 11.90 14.48
CA SER A 247 -6.10 12.18 15.25
C SER A 247 -5.30 10.88 15.27
N ALA A 248 -4.11 10.91 14.66
CA ALA A 248 -3.22 9.77 14.73
C ALA A 248 -3.13 9.42 16.22
N PRO A 249 -3.54 8.21 16.64
CA PRO A 249 -3.37 7.84 18.03
C PRO A 249 -1.90 8.00 18.35
N ASP A 250 -1.59 8.43 19.58
CA ASP A 250 -0.22 8.48 20.11
C ASP A 250 0.36 7.07 19.97
N LYS A 251 0.94 6.77 18.80
CA LYS A 251 1.42 5.43 18.48
C LYS A 251 2.74 5.22 19.20
N LEU A 252 2.71 4.36 20.19
CA LEU A 252 3.89 3.62 20.55
C LEU A 252 4.32 2.84 19.29
N ARG A 253 5.39 3.32 18.64
CA ARG A 253 6.03 2.67 17.50
C ARG A 253 6.83 1.49 18.04
N LEU A 254 6.18 0.31 18.11
CA LEU A 254 6.79 -0.88 18.71
C LEU A 254 6.95 -1.95 17.64
N ARG A 255 8.19 -2.28 17.33
CA ARG A 255 8.58 -3.47 16.60
C ARG A 255 9.20 -4.48 17.57
N CYS A 256 8.83 -5.74 17.44
CA CYS A 256 9.49 -6.82 18.15
C CYS A 256 10.66 -7.33 17.31
N GLU A 257 11.85 -7.39 17.87
CA GLU A 257 12.96 -8.15 17.27
C GLU A 257 12.66 -9.65 17.34
N GLY A 258 13.12 -10.40 16.33
CA GLY A 258 12.79 -11.82 16.19
C GLY A 258 13.11 -12.62 17.44
N GLY A 259 12.08 -13.16 18.08
CA GLY A 259 12.19 -13.99 19.29
C GLY A 259 11.73 -13.31 20.60
N GLU A 260 11.42 -12.01 20.59
CA GLU A 260 10.86 -11.35 21.76
C GLU A 260 9.32 -11.25 21.71
N PRO A 261 8.63 -11.36 22.87
CA PRO A 261 7.18 -11.21 22.89
C PRO A 261 6.79 -9.77 22.54
N CYS A 262 5.85 -9.61 21.59
CA CYS A 262 5.36 -8.30 21.17
C CYS A 262 4.78 -7.52 22.35
N PRO A 263 5.23 -6.27 22.61
CA PRO A 263 4.76 -5.49 23.75
C PRO A 263 3.26 -5.19 23.75
N LYS A 264 2.57 -5.27 22.58
CA LYS A 264 1.12 -5.09 22.48
C LYS A 264 0.30 -6.26 23.07
N GLY A 265 0.89 -7.45 23.23
CA GLY A 265 0.20 -8.63 23.79
C GLY A 265 0.07 -8.68 25.32
N GLY A 266 0.62 -7.72 26.06
CA GLY A 266 0.72 -7.73 27.50
C GLY A 266 -0.38 -6.98 28.28
N ALA A 267 -1.31 -6.30 27.66
CA ALA A 267 -2.19 -5.33 28.33
C ALA A 267 -3.66 -5.75 28.47
N LEU A 268 -4.01 -7.02 28.25
CA LEU A 268 -5.32 -7.58 28.63
C LEU A 268 -5.19 -8.61 29.73
N GLY A 269 -4.46 -8.26 30.78
CA GLY A 269 -4.38 -9.02 32.03
C GLY A 269 -5.45 -8.57 33.01
N ASN A 270 -6.50 -9.38 33.17
CA ASN A 270 -7.28 -9.57 34.39
C ASN A 270 -7.52 -8.35 35.32
N ALA A 271 -8.57 -7.61 35.07
CA ALA A 271 -9.28 -6.93 36.14
C ALA A 271 -10.65 -7.59 36.31
N GLY A 272 -10.76 -8.56 37.21
CA GLY A 272 -12.08 -9.10 37.54
C GLY A 272 -12.10 -10.45 38.18
N GLN A 273 -11.40 -10.63 39.30
CA GLN A 273 -11.86 -11.51 40.36
C GLN A 273 -11.40 -10.96 41.72
N GLY A 274 -12.32 -10.40 42.44
CA GLY A 274 -12.15 -9.93 43.80
C GLY A 274 -13.46 -9.71 44.50
N ARG A 275 -14.02 -10.82 45.01
CA ARG A 275 -15.04 -10.94 46.05
C ARG A 275 -16.38 -10.24 45.83
#